data_339f0cdaa9c235409d88cc31de95b5f6
#
_entry.id   339f0cdaa9c235409d88cc31de95b5f6
#
_cell.length_a   1.000
_cell.length_b   1.000
_cell.length_c   1.000
_cell.angle_alpha   90.00
_cell.angle_beta   90.00
_cell.angle_gamma   90.00
#
_symmetry.space_group_name_H-M   'P 1'
#
loop_
_entity.id
_entity.type
_entity.pdbx_description
1 polymer ?
#
loop_
_entity_poly.entity_id
_entity_poly.type
_entity_poly.pdbx_seq_one_letter_code
_entity_poly.pdbx_strand_id
1 'polypeptide(L)'
;MELGPPMSPDLGVFGVKMERQVSKYAGDNGEDAKRPVNVLMIGTGEYTTGFVNGAASDSDKGAGVVALTMFDLRSRQKVDRLGLCGVNGTKFPNIRKHIKRAIGDVYSGLDLTVETFPGDAEADAKSYLGALDSFSAGDAITIFTPDDTHFDIALAAVERGIHVLVTKPAVMTLAHHSLLHQAAKRNNVLVAIEVHKRWDPIYTDARDRIKNLGPFSYIYSYMSQPKHQLDTFRSWAGKSSDISYYLNSHHIDFHEWCVGETSRPSSVTAVASYGVAKEVYDIDCEDTITLAVQWENVEPDSSPSGVRVTGTGTAVYTSSWIAPRSDVHSQQRFFYMGQKGEVNVDQAHRGYSMADEGGYRSVNPLFMKYTPTDGKFAGQAGYGCRSFESFVDAVASLNAGTASVSDFNHSLASIATTYRTTAILEAGRRSLDTKKTVEIHYADRVNFCQPTSLV
;
A
#
# COMPACT_ATOMS: atom_id res chain seq x y z
N MET A 1 34.25 -40.42 -46.47
CA MET A 1 33.19 -40.31 -45.43
C MET A 1 32.76 -38.86 -45.42
N GLU A 2 31.69 -38.59 -46.16
CA GLU A 2 31.12 -37.26 -46.27
C GLU A 2 30.23 -37.01 -45.06
N LEU A 3 30.44 -35.89 -44.40
CA LEU A 3 29.58 -35.42 -43.31
C LEU A 3 28.46 -34.56 -43.95
N GLY A 4 27.24 -35.04 -43.82
CA GLY A 4 26.05 -34.33 -44.25
C GLY A 4 25.78 -33.09 -43.40
N PRO A 5 25.01 -32.12 -43.90
CA PRO A 5 24.74 -30.85 -43.21
C PRO A 5 23.85 -31.00 -41.97
N PRO A 6 23.96 -30.10 -40.99
CA PRO A 6 23.16 -30.15 -39.77
C PRO A 6 21.70 -29.79 -40.06
N MET A 7 20.79 -30.60 -39.52
CA MET A 7 19.36 -30.34 -39.53
C MET A 7 19.02 -29.11 -38.67
N SER A 8 18.32 -28.15 -39.23
CA SER A 8 17.69 -27.03 -38.50
C SER A 8 16.47 -27.55 -37.71
N PRO A 9 16.24 -27.07 -36.48
CA PRO A 9 15.03 -27.39 -35.79
C PRO A 9 13.85 -26.59 -36.36
N ASP A 10 12.83 -27.30 -36.75
CA ASP A 10 11.53 -26.81 -37.21
C ASP A 10 10.82 -26.09 -36.05
N LEU A 11 10.79 -24.77 -36.10
CA LEU A 11 9.99 -23.97 -35.16
C LEU A 11 8.54 -24.01 -35.65
N GLY A 12 7.80 -25.01 -35.14
CA GLY A 12 6.36 -25.06 -35.26
C GLY A 12 5.72 -23.82 -34.71
N VAL A 13 5.26 -22.96 -35.60
CA VAL A 13 4.43 -21.79 -35.30
C VAL A 13 3.08 -22.28 -34.79
N PHE A 14 2.92 -22.41 -33.48
CA PHE A 14 1.62 -22.46 -32.85
C PHE A 14 0.99 -21.05 -32.90
N GLY A 15 0.28 -20.80 -34.00
CA GLY A 15 -0.61 -19.67 -34.13
C GLY A 15 -1.80 -19.83 -33.18
N VAL A 16 -1.64 -19.41 -31.94
CA VAL A 16 -2.79 -19.10 -31.08
C VAL A 16 -3.37 -17.80 -31.61
N LYS A 17 -4.50 -17.91 -32.34
CA LYS A 17 -5.37 -16.76 -32.57
C LYS A 17 -5.81 -16.22 -31.21
N MET A 18 -5.15 -15.16 -30.74
CA MET A 18 -5.75 -14.26 -29.77
C MET A 18 -6.93 -13.58 -30.48
N GLU A 19 -8.10 -14.15 -30.38
CA GLU A 19 -9.33 -13.39 -30.55
C GLU A 19 -9.32 -12.34 -29.42
N ARG A 20 -9.02 -11.10 -29.81
CA ARG A 20 -9.36 -9.94 -28.99
C ARG A 20 -10.87 -10.04 -28.75
N GLN A 21 -11.25 -10.43 -27.53
CA GLN A 21 -12.53 -10.03 -26.98
C GLN A 21 -12.51 -8.50 -26.88
N VAL A 22 -12.78 -7.85 -27.99
CA VAL A 22 -13.29 -6.49 -28.00
C VAL A 22 -14.63 -6.59 -27.31
N SER A 23 -14.66 -6.13 -26.06
CA SER A 23 -15.85 -5.97 -25.26
C SER A 23 -16.94 -5.34 -26.15
N LYS A 24 -18.02 -6.08 -26.36
CA LYS A 24 -19.26 -5.55 -26.88
C LYS A 24 -19.91 -4.62 -25.84
N TYR A 25 -19.33 -3.45 -25.66
CA TYR A 25 -19.97 -2.28 -25.08
C TYR A 25 -19.95 -1.15 -26.12
N ALA A 26 -20.64 -1.39 -27.24
CA ALA A 26 -21.07 -0.35 -28.12
C ALA A 26 -22.57 -0.57 -28.31
N GLY A 27 -23.38 0.20 -27.61
CA GLY A 27 -24.82 0.23 -27.78
C GLY A 27 -25.56 0.58 -26.50
N ASP A 28 -25.63 1.80 -26.08
CA ASP A 28 -26.77 2.68 -26.26
C ASP A 28 -26.48 4.04 -25.61
N ASN A 29 -26.84 5.10 -26.26
CA ASN A 29 -26.64 6.47 -25.86
C ASN A 29 -27.57 6.84 -24.70
N GLY A 30 -27.04 6.71 -23.49
CA GLY A 30 -27.48 7.35 -22.27
C GLY A 30 -26.24 7.71 -21.52
N GLU A 31 -25.83 8.99 -21.57
CA GLU A 31 -24.73 9.55 -20.78
C GLU A 31 -25.09 9.54 -19.28
N ASP A 32 -24.98 8.41 -18.61
CA ASP A 32 -24.66 8.37 -17.18
C ASP A 32 -23.15 8.64 -17.02
N ALA A 33 -22.75 9.88 -17.32
CA ALA A 33 -21.40 10.35 -17.04
C ALA A 33 -21.15 10.14 -15.53
N LYS A 34 -20.24 9.23 -15.18
CA LYS A 34 -19.83 8.98 -13.79
C LYS A 34 -19.50 10.33 -13.17
N ARG A 35 -20.22 10.72 -12.13
CA ARG A 35 -19.96 12.00 -11.44
C ARG A 35 -18.56 11.94 -10.82
N PRO A 36 -17.76 13.01 -10.94
CA PRO A 36 -16.48 13.09 -10.24
C PRO A 36 -16.67 12.88 -8.73
N VAL A 37 -15.68 12.27 -8.09
CA VAL A 37 -15.69 11.96 -6.65
C VAL A 37 -15.13 13.13 -5.88
N ASN A 38 -15.76 13.56 -4.78
CA ASN A 38 -15.15 14.48 -3.83
C ASN A 38 -14.20 13.72 -2.90
N VAL A 39 -13.02 14.29 -2.63
CA VAL A 39 -11.99 13.60 -1.83
C VAL A 39 -11.47 14.51 -0.71
N LEU A 40 -11.54 14.00 0.53
CA LEU A 40 -10.89 14.61 1.69
C LEU A 40 -9.57 13.89 1.99
N MET A 41 -8.45 14.59 1.88
CA MET A 41 -7.12 14.08 2.24
C MET A 41 -6.86 14.33 3.72
N ILE A 42 -6.77 13.27 4.54
CA ILE A 42 -6.50 13.36 5.98
C ILE A 42 -5.05 12.99 6.25
N GLY A 43 -4.30 13.94 6.83
CA GLY A 43 -2.86 13.90 7.01
C GLY A 43 -2.17 14.92 6.11
N THR A 44 -1.27 15.72 6.70
CA THR A 44 -0.57 16.84 6.01
C THR A 44 0.93 16.63 5.91
N GLY A 45 1.38 15.38 6.14
CA GLY A 45 2.80 15.03 6.15
C GLY A 45 3.43 14.89 4.76
N GLU A 46 4.66 14.36 4.77
CA GLU A 46 5.50 14.19 3.60
C GLU A 46 4.78 13.49 2.43
N TYR A 47 4.13 12.36 2.70
CA TYR A 47 3.50 11.57 1.64
C TYR A 47 2.31 12.29 1.00
N THR A 48 1.56 13.08 1.78
CA THR A 48 0.43 13.85 1.25
C THR A 48 0.90 15.08 0.51
N THR A 49 1.74 15.92 1.13
CA THR A 49 2.01 17.27 0.63
C THR A 49 3.46 17.52 0.22
N GLY A 50 4.38 16.61 0.52
CA GLY A 50 5.82 16.85 0.37
C GLY A 50 6.41 17.81 1.40
N PHE A 51 5.63 18.21 2.41
CA PHE A 51 6.03 19.19 3.43
C PHE A 51 6.07 18.53 4.81
N VAL A 52 7.20 18.58 5.48
CA VAL A 52 7.44 17.95 6.78
C VAL A 52 8.40 18.81 7.61
N ASN A 53 8.22 18.84 8.93
CA ASN A 53 9.05 19.60 9.87
C ASN A 53 9.25 21.09 9.48
N GLY A 54 8.24 21.70 8.86
CA GLY A 54 8.30 23.13 8.46
C GLY A 54 9.02 23.41 7.15
N ALA A 55 9.46 22.39 6.42
CA ALA A 55 10.19 22.50 5.15
C ALA A 55 9.71 21.50 4.09
N ALA A 56 10.18 21.67 2.85
CA ALA A 56 10.07 20.64 1.82
C ALA A 56 10.88 19.40 2.22
N SER A 57 10.35 18.20 1.96
CA SER A 57 11.12 16.97 2.11
C SER A 57 12.26 16.91 1.10
N ASP A 58 13.39 16.36 1.52
CA ASP A 58 14.56 16.06 0.69
C ASP A 58 14.52 14.65 0.06
N SER A 59 13.44 13.90 0.29
CA SER A 59 13.21 12.59 -0.29
C SER A 59 12.63 12.67 -1.71
N ASP A 60 12.46 11.52 -2.35
CA ASP A 60 11.76 11.37 -3.63
C ASP A 60 10.27 11.75 -3.58
N LYS A 61 9.77 12.16 -2.42
CA LYS A 61 8.39 12.61 -2.16
C LYS A 61 8.27 14.12 -1.94
N GLY A 62 9.28 14.90 -2.34
CA GLY A 62 9.30 16.35 -2.12
C GLY A 62 8.14 17.14 -2.74
N ALA A 63 7.44 16.61 -3.74
CA ALA A 63 6.19 17.20 -4.27
C ALA A 63 4.91 16.64 -3.61
N GLY A 64 5.04 15.67 -2.69
CA GLY A 64 3.93 14.86 -2.21
C GLY A 64 3.48 13.83 -3.25
N VAL A 65 2.82 12.79 -2.79
CA VAL A 65 2.23 11.74 -3.66
C VAL A 65 0.73 11.92 -3.76
N VAL A 66 0.05 12.06 -2.62
CA VAL A 66 -1.42 12.12 -2.57
C VAL A 66 -1.94 13.37 -3.23
N ALA A 67 -1.48 14.57 -2.80
CA ALA A 67 -1.98 15.82 -3.34
C ALA A 67 -1.71 15.97 -4.84
N LEU A 68 -0.49 15.65 -5.30
CA LEU A 68 -0.16 15.66 -6.73
C LEU A 68 -1.08 14.73 -7.52
N THR A 69 -1.33 13.52 -7.03
CA THR A 69 -2.24 12.56 -7.68
C THR A 69 -3.68 13.09 -7.72
N MET A 70 -4.18 13.67 -6.62
CA MET A 70 -5.55 14.19 -6.59
C MET A 70 -5.74 15.41 -7.51
N PHE A 71 -4.75 16.30 -7.63
CA PHE A 71 -4.80 17.40 -8.61
C PHE A 71 -4.77 16.89 -10.06
N ASP A 72 -3.99 15.82 -10.34
CA ASP A 72 -4.00 15.15 -11.64
C ASP A 72 -5.36 14.51 -11.93
N LEU A 73 -5.93 13.78 -10.98
CA LEU A 73 -7.25 13.16 -11.14
C LEU A 73 -8.35 14.21 -11.35
N ARG A 74 -8.24 15.39 -10.70
CA ARG A 74 -9.16 16.49 -10.91
C ARG A 74 -9.02 17.08 -12.32
N SER A 75 -7.82 17.27 -12.82
CA SER A 75 -7.60 17.73 -14.20
C SER A 75 -8.18 16.78 -15.25
N ARG A 76 -8.32 15.51 -14.89
CA ARG A 76 -8.93 14.45 -15.71
C ARG A 76 -10.42 14.22 -15.41
N GLN A 77 -11.06 15.10 -14.64
CA GLN A 77 -12.48 15.06 -14.28
C GLN A 77 -12.92 13.79 -13.53
N LYS A 78 -12.00 13.11 -12.86
CA LYS A 78 -12.30 11.97 -11.98
C LYS A 78 -12.59 12.40 -10.55
N VAL A 79 -11.99 13.51 -10.12
CA VAL A 79 -12.17 14.15 -8.82
C VAL A 79 -12.68 15.56 -9.02
N ASP A 80 -13.54 16.05 -8.13
CA ASP A 80 -14.05 17.42 -8.13
C ASP A 80 -13.53 18.19 -6.92
N ARG A 81 -14.27 18.23 -5.84
CA ARG A 81 -13.93 18.91 -4.61
C ARG A 81 -12.78 18.21 -3.88
N LEU A 82 -11.79 18.99 -3.43
CA LEU A 82 -10.68 18.51 -2.63
C LEU A 82 -10.62 19.22 -1.28
N GLY A 83 -10.53 18.42 -0.21
CA GLY A 83 -10.24 18.88 1.14
C GLY A 83 -8.88 18.38 1.63
N LEU A 84 -8.23 19.11 2.52
CA LEU A 84 -7.01 18.74 3.22
C LEU A 84 -7.19 18.95 4.72
N CYS A 85 -7.09 17.87 5.49
CA CYS A 85 -7.31 17.88 6.93
C CYS A 85 -6.03 17.55 7.71
N GLY A 86 -5.75 18.33 8.74
CA GLY A 86 -4.65 18.11 9.68
C GLY A 86 -5.03 18.56 11.09
N VAL A 87 -4.20 18.27 12.08
CA VAL A 87 -4.46 18.66 13.47
C VAL A 87 -4.08 20.10 13.80
N ASN A 88 -3.35 20.78 12.91
CA ASN A 88 -2.83 22.12 13.15
C ASN A 88 -2.91 22.97 11.87
N GLY A 89 -3.89 23.88 11.83
CA GLY A 89 -4.16 24.76 10.71
C GLY A 89 -3.06 25.81 10.46
N THR A 90 -2.26 26.16 11.46
CA THR A 90 -1.17 27.15 11.30
C THR A 90 -0.09 26.70 10.29
N LYS A 91 -0.08 25.43 9.92
CA LYS A 91 0.80 24.89 8.87
C LYS A 91 0.29 25.15 7.46
N PHE A 92 -1.02 25.34 7.26
CA PHE A 92 -1.61 25.41 5.91
C PHE A 92 -1.09 26.54 5.02
N PRO A 93 -0.82 27.75 5.51
CA PRO A 93 -0.23 28.79 4.66
C PRO A 93 1.10 28.36 4.03
N ASN A 94 1.96 27.70 4.81
CA ASN A 94 3.25 27.20 4.32
C ASN A 94 3.07 25.99 3.40
N ILE A 95 2.14 25.09 3.69
CA ILE A 95 1.79 23.94 2.85
C ILE A 95 1.28 24.42 1.49
N ARG A 96 0.35 25.37 1.44
CA ARG A 96 -0.16 25.97 0.18
C ARG A 96 0.96 26.62 -0.64
N LYS A 97 1.86 27.35 0.02
CA LYS A 97 3.04 27.93 -0.63
C LYS A 97 3.97 26.86 -1.19
N HIS A 98 4.17 25.77 -0.45
CA HIS A 98 4.98 24.64 -0.91
C HIS A 98 4.34 23.93 -2.11
N ILE A 99 3.05 23.57 -2.04
CA ILE A 99 2.28 22.96 -3.14
C ILE A 99 2.34 23.84 -4.40
N LYS A 100 2.18 25.16 -4.26
CA LYS A 100 2.31 26.08 -5.40
C LYS A 100 3.68 25.95 -6.05
N ARG A 101 4.77 25.98 -5.26
CA ARG A 101 6.15 25.91 -5.77
C ARG A 101 6.50 24.53 -6.33
N ALA A 102 6.15 23.46 -5.60
CA ALA A 102 6.56 22.08 -5.95
C ALA A 102 5.69 21.44 -7.04
N ILE A 103 4.45 21.89 -7.19
CA ILE A 103 3.48 21.34 -8.15
C ILE A 103 3.06 22.42 -9.15
N GLY A 104 2.52 23.56 -8.71
CA GLY A 104 1.93 24.55 -9.60
C GLY A 104 2.91 25.21 -10.54
N ASP A 105 4.11 25.54 -10.05
CA ASP A 105 5.17 26.15 -10.86
C ASP A 105 5.89 25.10 -11.76
N VAL A 106 5.74 23.81 -11.48
CA VAL A 106 6.37 22.72 -12.24
C VAL A 106 5.42 22.11 -13.27
N TYR A 107 4.14 21.95 -12.91
CA TYR A 107 3.11 21.36 -13.77
C TYR A 107 2.08 22.42 -14.15
N SER A 108 2.11 22.90 -15.37
CA SER A 108 1.18 23.92 -15.85
C SER A 108 -0.25 23.36 -15.97
N GLY A 109 -1.25 24.18 -15.63
CA GLY A 109 -2.66 23.89 -15.86
C GLY A 109 -3.37 23.06 -14.79
N LEU A 110 -2.72 22.74 -13.66
CA LEU A 110 -3.37 22.11 -12.54
C LEU A 110 -4.10 23.15 -11.66
N ASP A 111 -5.36 22.87 -11.32
CA ASP A 111 -6.07 23.59 -10.27
C ASP A 111 -5.61 23.04 -8.91
N LEU A 112 -5.00 23.92 -8.10
CA LEU A 112 -4.43 23.60 -6.78
C LEU A 112 -5.35 24.01 -5.63
N THR A 113 -6.58 24.43 -5.89
CA THR A 113 -7.51 24.83 -4.84
C THR A 113 -7.84 23.65 -3.96
N VAL A 114 -7.82 23.86 -2.65
CA VAL A 114 -8.10 22.84 -1.64
C VAL A 114 -8.68 23.52 -0.40
N GLU A 115 -9.77 22.99 0.11
CA GLU A 115 -10.32 23.41 1.40
C GLU A 115 -9.45 22.87 2.53
N THR A 116 -9.28 23.61 3.62
CA THR A 116 -8.40 23.18 4.72
C THR A 116 -9.15 23.12 6.05
N PHE A 117 -8.89 22.05 6.81
CA PHE A 117 -9.48 21.75 8.12
C PHE A 117 -8.39 21.40 9.15
N PRO A 118 -8.38 22.04 10.35
CA PRO A 118 -9.18 23.17 10.77
C PRO A 118 -8.79 24.46 10.03
N GLY A 119 -9.37 25.59 10.41
CA GLY A 119 -8.99 26.92 9.89
C GLY A 119 -7.52 27.25 10.18
N ASP A 120 -6.94 28.20 9.41
CA ASP A 120 -5.50 28.53 9.46
C ASP A 120 -4.96 28.98 10.84
N ALA A 121 -5.83 29.46 11.72
CA ALA A 121 -5.44 29.89 13.08
C ALA A 121 -5.80 28.87 14.18
N GLU A 122 -6.33 27.73 13.81
CA GLU A 122 -6.89 26.75 14.74
C GLU A 122 -6.00 25.52 14.89
N ALA A 123 -6.11 24.86 16.03
CA ALA A 123 -5.53 23.54 16.28
C ALA A 123 -6.58 22.65 16.92
N ASP A 124 -6.88 21.52 16.29
CA ASP A 124 -7.84 20.53 16.78
C ASP A 124 -7.40 19.12 16.37
N ALA A 125 -7.14 18.28 17.36
CA ALA A 125 -6.76 16.88 17.15
C ALA A 125 -7.89 16.04 16.53
N LYS A 126 -9.15 16.50 16.63
CA LYS A 126 -10.33 15.85 16.07
C LYS A 126 -10.94 16.61 14.89
N SER A 127 -10.20 17.53 14.29
CA SER A 127 -10.64 18.33 13.12
C SER A 127 -11.20 17.47 11.98
N TYR A 128 -10.76 16.20 11.89
CA TYR A 128 -11.29 15.26 10.91
C TYR A 128 -12.81 15.02 11.05
N LEU A 129 -13.38 15.12 12.26
CA LEU A 129 -14.83 14.94 12.45
C LEU A 129 -15.61 16.04 11.76
N GLY A 130 -15.27 17.32 12.03
CA GLY A 130 -15.89 18.45 11.34
C GLY A 130 -15.61 18.47 9.84
N ALA A 131 -14.42 18.04 9.42
CA ALA A 131 -14.11 17.88 8.01
C ALA A 131 -15.01 16.81 7.35
N LEU A 132 -15.18 15.64 7.97
CA LEU A 132 -16.08 14.59 7.47
C LEU A 132 -17.54 15.05 7.39
N ASP A 133 -18.02 15.83 8.37
CA ASP A 133 -19.39 16.38 8.37
C ASP A 133 -19.65 17.34 7.20
N SER A 134 -18.59 17.86 6.55
CA SER A 134 -18.71 18.71 5.35
C SER A 134 -18.71 17.92 4.03
N PHE A 135 -18.50 16.59 4.08
CA PHE A 135 -18.59 15.67 2.96
C PHE A 135 -19.86 14.82 3.07
N SER A 136 -20.23 14.16 2.00
CA SER A 136 -21.49 13.41 1.91
C SER A 136 -21.23 11.90 1.74
N ALA A 137 -22.25 11.09 2.02
CA ALA A 137 -22.21 9.67 1.67
C ALA A 137 -21.91 9.49 0.17
N GLY A 138 -21.03 8.55 -0.16
CA GLY A 138 -20.52 8.33 -1.52
C GLY A 138 -19.29 9.14 -1.87
N ASP A 139 -18.90 10.16 -1.08
CA ASP A 139 -17.59 10.80 -1.20
C ASP A 139 -16.47 9.87 -0.70
N ALA A 140 -15.24 10.29 -0.83
CA ALA A 140 -14.08 9.49 -0.47
C ALA A 140 -13.11 10.24 0.45
N ILE A 141 -12.36 9.47 1.26
CA ILE A 141 -11.20 9.99 2.00
C ILE A 141 -9.94 9.20 1.71
N THR A 142 -8.81 9.87 1.87
CA THR A 142 -7.50 9.22 1.99
C THR A 142 -6.94 9.46 3.39
N ILE A 143 -6.37 8.44 4.04
CA ILE A 143 -5.81 8.53 5.40
C ILE A 143 -4.31 8.26 5.33
N PHE A 144 -3.51 9.30 5.62
CA PHE A 144 -2.04 9.26 5.69
C PHE A 144 -1.57 9.95 6.96
N THR A 145 -1.93 9.35 8.09
CA THR A 145 -1.68 9.81 9.45
C THR A 145 -0.85 8.77 10.21
N PRO A 146 -0.44 8.99 11.46
CA PRO A 146 0.17 7.94 12.27
C PRO A 146 -0.74 6.70 12.42
N ASP A 147 -0.14 5.52 12.44
CA ASP A 147 -0.81 4.22 12.32
C ASP A 147 -1.90 3.99 13.38
N ASP A 148 -1.69 4.48 14.60
CA ASP A 148 -2.62 4.39 15.73
C ASP A 148 -3.92 5.19 15.54
N THR A 149 -3.95 6.14 14.62
CA THR A 149 -5.12 6.97 14.33
C THR A 149 -6.01 6.43 13.20
N HIS A 150 -5.53 5.44 12.45
CA HIS A 150 -6.22 4.95 11.25
C HIS A 150 -7.61 4.41 11.54
N PHE A 151 -7.76 3.64 12.62
CA PHE A 151 -9.02 3.00 12.97
C PHE A 151 -10.13 4.02 13.26
N ASP A 152 -9.85 4.99 14.13
CA ASP A 152 -10.87 5.97 14.55
C ASP A 152 -11.32 6.85 13.37
N ILE A 153 -10.38 7.28 12.55
CA ILE A 153 -10.66 8.10 11.37
C ILE A 153 -11.45 7.29 10.32
N ALA A 154 -11.02 6.07 10.03
CA ALA A 154 -11.68 5.21 9.05
C ALA A 154 -13.09 4.82 9.49
N LEU A 155 -13.26 4.48 10.77
CA LEU A 155 -14.57 4.13 11.32
C LEU A 155 -15.54 5.33 11.24
N ALA A 156 -15.08 6.52 11.63
CA ALA A 156 -15.90 7.74 11.56
C ALA A 156 -16.36 8.07 10.14
N ALA A 157 -15.51 7.82 9.13
CA ALA A 157 -15.87 7.99 7.71
C ALA A 157 -16.88 6.93 7.25
N VAL A 158 -16.62 5.66 7.57
CA VAL A 158 -17.50 4.53 7.21
C VAL A 158 -18.90 4.72 7.78
N GLU A 159 -19.03 5.18 9.04
CA GLU A 159 -20.30 5.47 9.67
C GLU A 159 -21.09 6.60 9.01
N ARG A 160 -20.43 7.46 8.23
CA ARG A 160 -21.04 8.51 7.40
C ARG A 160 -21.30 8.09 5.95
N GLY A 161 -21.04 6.83 5.60
CA GLY A 161 -21.18 6.32 4.25
C GLY A 161 -20.09 6.81 3.28
N ILE A 162 -18.94 7.27 3.81
CA ILE A 162 -17.81 7.79 3.04
C ILE A 162 -16.80 6.67 2.78
N HIS A 163 -16.37 6.50 1.53
CA HIS A 163 -15.40 5.49 1.12
C HIS A 163 -13.99 5.83 1.60
N VAL A 164 -13.19 4.83 1.95
CA VAL A 164 -11.89 5.00 2.60
C VAL A 164 -10.77 4.36 1.81
N LEU A 165 -9.71 5.13 1.54
CA LEU A 165 -8.39 4.62 1.19
C LEU A 165 -7.43 4.92 2.34
N VAL A 166 -7.07 3.92 3.14
CA VAL A 166 -6.14 4.08 4.24
C VAL A 166 -4.77 3.56 3.86
N THR A 167 -3.70 4.30 4.25
CA THR A 167 -2.33 3.78 4.06
C THR A 167 -2.09 2.53 4.89
N LYS A 168 -1.09 1.74 4.49
CA LYS A 168 -0.65 0.58 5.28
C LYS A 168 0.10 1.01 6.57
N PRO A 169 -0.02 0.26 7.68
CA PRO A 169 -0.97 -0.84 7.87
C PRO A 169 -2.41 -0.31 7.91
N ALA A 170 -3.38 -1.11 7.49
CA ALA A 170 -4.79 -0.69 7.54
C ALA A 170 -5.19 -0.23 8.94
N VAL A 171 -4.92 -1.08 9.92
CA VAL A 171 -5.06 -0.86 11.37
C VAL A 171 -4.00 -1.70 12.10
N MET A 172 -3.79 -1.46 13.39
CA MET A 172 -2.75 -2.13 14.16
C MET A 172 -3.19 -3.47 14.77
N THR A 173 -4.48 -3.70 14.96
CA THR A 173 -4.98 -4.90 15.63
C THR A 173 -6.03 -5.65 14.82
N LEU A 174 -6.08 -6.96 14.98
CA LEU A 174 -7.08 -7.84 14.36
C LEU A 174 -8.50 -7.48 14.83
N ALA A 175 -8.65 -7.06 16.08
CA ALA A 175 -9.93 -6.60 16.62
C ALA A 175 -10.44 -5.35 15.87
N HIS A 176 -9.59 -4.33 15.70
CA HIS A 176 -9.94 -3.14 14.93
C HIS A 176 -10.22 -3.48 13.46
N HIS A 177 -9.45 -4.40 12.87
CA HIS A 177 -9.67 -4.86 11.50
C HIS A 177 -11.09 -5.46 11.34
N SER A 178 -11.45 -6.35 12.25
CA SER A 178 -12.78 -6.99 12.25
C SER A 178 -13.91 -5.99 12.43
N LEU A 179 -13.77 -5.06 13.38
CA LEU A 179 -14.77 -4.00 13.62
C LEU A 179 -14.95 -3.10 12.41
N LEU A 180 -13.83 -2.65 11.80
CA LEU A 180 -13.87 -1.79 10.61
C LEU A 180 -14.49 -2.52 9.42
N HIS A 181 -14.13 -3.79 9.18
CA HIS A 181 -14.72 -4.59 8.11
C HIS A 181 -16.24 -4.78 8.32
N GLN A 182 -16.67 -5.08 9.54
CA GLN A 182 -18.09 -5.21 9.86
C GLN A 182 -18.85 -3.88 9.65
N ALA A 183 -18.27 -2.74 10.06
CA ALA A 183 -18.85 -1.43 9.81
C ALA A 183 -18.95 -1.12 8.32
N ALA A 184 -17.89 -1.38 7.56
CA ALA A 184 -17.85 -1.20 6.11
C ALA A 184 -18.94 -2.02 5.41
N LYS A 185 -19.11 -3.29 5.82
CA LYS A 185 -20.17 -4.16 5.29
C LYS A 185 -21.57 -3.65 5.61
N ARG A 186 -21.81 -3.21 6.85
CA ARG A 186 -23.14 -2.68 7.25
C ARG A 186 -23.53 -1.42 6.49
N ASN A 187 -22.56 -0.55 6.24
CA ASN A 187 -22.80 0.72 5.56
C ASN A 187 -22.60 0.67 4.04
N ASN A 188 -22.28 -0.51 3.47
CA ASN A 188 -21.98 -0.71 2.05
C ASN A 188 -20.87 0.23 1.55
N VAL A 189 -19.80 0.39 2.31
CA VAL A 189 -18.68 1.29 2.06
C VAL A 189 -17.44 0.49 1.67
N LEU A 190 -16.74 0.96 0.62
CA LEU A 190 -15.43 0.43 0.25
C LEU A 190 -14.37 0.97 1.20
N VAL A 191 -13.65 0.08 1.89
CA VAL A 191 -12.42 0.38 2.62
C VAL A 191 -11.29 -0.35 1.92
N ALA A 192 -10.42 0.41 1.25
CA ALA A 192 -9.24 -0.09 0.56
C ALA A 192 -7.97 0.37 1.29
N ILE A 193 -6.92 -0.43 1.18
CA ILE A 193 -5.60 -0.15 1.75
C ILE A 193 -4.66 0.29 0.63
N GLU A 194 -3.97 1.41 0.81
CA GLU A 194 -2.96 1.87 -0.12
C GLU A 194 -1.70 0.99 0.01
N VAL A 195 -1.59 0.01 -0.87
CA VAL A 195 -0.44 -0.88 -1.02
C VAL A 195 0.07 -0.78 -2.46
N HIS A 196 0.77 0.32 -2.77
CA HIS A 196 1.21 0.64 -4.14
C HIS A 196 2.04 -0.46 -4.82
N LYS A 197 2.66 -1.36 -4.06
CA LYS A 197 3.40 -2.51 -4.62
C LYS A 197 2.53 -3.44 -5.47
N ARG A 198 1.22 -3.50 -5.23
CA ARG A 198 0.30 -4.27 -6.07
C ARG A 198 0.15 -3.72 -7.49
N TRP A 199 0.66 -2.49 -7.76
CA TRP A 199 0.71 -1.85 -9.08
C TRP A 199 2.12 -1.73 -9.66
N ASP A 200 3.17 -2.06 -8.87
CA ASP A 200 4.54 -2.09 -9.36
C ASP A 200 4.71 -3.24 -10.37
N PRO A 201 5.14 -2.98 -11.62
CA PRO A 201 5.24 -4.01 -12.66
C PRO A 201 6.08 -5.22 -12.26
N ILE A 202 7.15 -5.02 -11.46
CA ILE A 202 8.01 -6.12 -10.99
C ILE A 202 7.22 -7.03 -10.02
N TYR A 203 6.49 -6.45 -9.07
CA TYR A 203 5.71 -7.22 -8.10
C TYR A 203 4.52 -7.92 -8.76
N THR A 204 3.87 -7.25 -9.72
CA THR A 204 2.74 -7.84 -10.46
C THR A 204 3.19 -9.06 -11.27
N ASP A 205 4.28 -8.94 -12.05
CA ASP A 205 4.84 -10.06 -12.82
C ASP A 205 5.33 -11.18 -11.89
N ALA A 206 6.04 -10.84 -10.81
CA ALA A 206 6.51 -11.82 -9.83
C ALA A 206 5.35 -12.61 -9.22
N ARG A 207 4.23 -11.95 -8.84
CA ARG A 207 3.03 -12.62 -8.35
C ARG A 207 2.45 -13.60 -9.35
N ASP A 208 2.31 -13.21 -10.61
CA ASP A 208 1.73 -14.06 -11.64
C ASP A 208 2.60 -15.30 -11.90
N ARG A 209 3.93 -15.19 -11.78
CA ARG A 209 4.84 -16.34 -11.84
C ARG A 209 4.73 -17.22 -10.60
N ILE A 210 4.74 -16.62 -9.40
CA ILE A 210 4.67 -17.33 -8.11
C ILE A 210 3.43 -18.24 -8.04
N LYS A 211 2.29 -17.81 -8.55
CA LYS A 211 1.05 -18.63 -8.58
C LYS A 211 1.19 -19.96 -9.32
N ASN A 212 2.18 -20.08 -10.20
CA ASN A 212 2.44 -21.30 -10.97
C ASN A 212 3.56 -22.19 -10.40
N LEU A 213 4.18 -21.79 -9.27
CA LEU A 213 5.30 -22.52 -8.68
C LEU A 213 4.89 -23.60 -7.67
N GLY A 214 3.59 -23.90 -7.56
CA GLY A 214 3.05 -24.92 -6.67
C GLY A 214 3.05 -24.52 -5.20
N PRO A 215 2.90 -25.48 -4.27
CA PRO A 215 2.85 -25.22 -2.84
C PRO A 215 4.01 -24.35 -2.35
N PHE A 216 3.71 -23.41 -1.48
CA PHE A 216 4.68 -22.49 -0.87
C PHE A 216 5.65 -23.26 0.04
N SER A 217 6.94 -22.97 -0.07
CA SER A 217 8.00 -23.56 0.75
C SER A 217 8.73 -22.52 1.61
N TYR A 218 9.25 -21.46 0.97
CA TYR A 218 10.09 -20.50 1.66
C TYR A 218 10.02 -19.09 1.04
N ILE A 219 10.00 -18.08 1.87
CA ILE A 219 10.26 -16.69 1.46
C ILE A 219 11.12 -15.98 2.50
N TYR A 220 12.10 -15.23 2.07
CA TYR A 220 12.65 -14.16 2.90
C TYR A 220 12.49 -12.81 2.22
N SER A 221 12.29 -11.76 3.02
CA SER A 221 12.27 -10.40 2.53
C SER A 221 13.07 -9.47 3.43
N TYR A 222 13.63 -8.43 2.82
CA TYR A 222 14.34 -7.38 3.51
C TYR A 222 13.96 -6.02 2.98
N MET A 223 13.58 -5.12 3.89
CA MET A 223 13.37 -3.70 3.60
C MET A 223 14.11 -2.85 4.61
N SER A 224 14.66 -1.73 4.16
CA SER A 224 15.32 -0.80 5.08
C SER A 224 15.10 0.66 4.70
N GLN A 225 15.13 1.52 5.70
CA GLN A 225 15.19 2.97 5.57
C GLN A 225 16.57 3.47 5.97
N PRO A 226 17.10 4.50 5.33
CA PRO A 226 18.34 5.14 5.81
C PRO A 226 18.13 5.75 7.20
N LYS A 227 19.08 5.54 8.10
CA LYS A 227 18.94 5.95 9.49
C LYS A 227 18.69 7.44 9.72
N HIS A 228 19.16 8.32 8.80
CA HIS A 228 18.88 9.77 8.92
C HIS A 228 17.39 10.11 8.81
N GLN A 229 16.56 9.23 8.25
CA GLN A 229 15.11 9.43 8.21
C GLN A 229 14.43 9.27 9.59
N LEU A 230 15.11 8.71 10.59
CA LEU A 230 14.60 8.68 11.96
C LEU A 230 14.29 10.09 12.48
N ASP A 231 15.05 11.12 12.05
CA ASP A 231 14.71 12.51 12.40
C ASP A 231 13.33 12.93 11.84
N THR A 232 12.99 12.50 10.64
CA THR A 232 11.65 12.73 10.06
C THR A 232 10.56 11.96 10.81
N PHE A 233 10.88 10.76 11.28
CA PHE A 233 9.93 9.85 11.94
C PHE A 233 9.88 9.98 13.46
N ARG A 234 10.67 10.86 14.05
CA ARG A 234 10.78 11.11 15.51
C ARG A 234 9.44 11.28 16.23
N SER A 235 8.43 11.78 15.56
CA SER A 235 7.10 12.00 16.15
C SER A 235 6.33 10.72 16.43
N TRP A 236 6.63 9.62 15.74
CA TRP A 236 5.83 8.39 15.78
C TRP A 236 6.64 7.08 15.92
N ALA A 237 7.90 7.02 15.46
CA ALA A 237 8.74 5.83 15.56
C ALA A 237 8.93 5.41 17.02
N GLY A 238 8.65 4.17 17.36
CA GLY A 238 8.70 3.62 18.72
C GLY A 238 7.60 4.13 19.65
N LYS A 239 6.63 4.92 19.17
CA LYS A 239 5.52 5.49 19.95
C LYS A 239 4.19 4.97 19.46
N SER A 240 3.81 5.29 18.24
CA SER A 240 2.55 4.91 17.63
C SER A 240 2.72 3.84 16.54
N SER A 241 3.95 3.50 16.15
CA SER A 241 4.27 2.43 15.22
C SER A 241 5.73 1.98 15.37
N ASP A 242 6.08 0.85 14.77
CA ASP A 242 7.42 0.31 14.67
C ASP A 242 7.83 0.03 13.21
N ILE A 243 9.09 -0.38 13.00
CA ILE A 243 9.61 -0.63 11.67
C ILE A 243 8.93 -1.82 10.98
N SER A 244 8.38 -2.78 11.73
CA SER A 244 7.67 -3.93 11.18
C SER A 244 6.32 -3.52 10.60
N TYR A 245 5.52 -2.76 11.34
CA TYR A 245 4.28 -2.16 10.81
C TYR A 245 4.57 -1.27 9.61
N TYR A 246 5.63 -0.49 9.67
CA TYR A 246 5.97 0.45 8.61
C TYR A 246 6.46 -0.22 7.31
N LEU A 247 7.36 -1.22 7.37
CA LEU A 247 7.96 -1.82 6.18
C LEU A 247 7.60 -3.28 5.94
N ASN A 248 7.58 -4.15 6.97
CA ASN A 248 7.24 -5.57 6.76
C ASN A 248 5.84 -5.73 6.18
N SER A 249 4.91 -4.81 6.50
CA SER A 249 3.56 -4.77 5.93
C SER A 249 3.52 -4.87 4.41
N HIS A 250 4.49 -4.29 3.70
CA HIS A 250 4.57 -4.36 2.24
C HIS A 250 4.82 -5.77 1.71
N HIS A 251 5.78 -6.50 2.29
CA HIS A 251 6.11 -7.84 1.81
C HIS A 251 5.20 -8.92 2.40
N ILE A 252 4.62 -8.68 3.58
CA ILE A 252 3.58 -9.55 4.12
C ILE A 252 2.33 -9.49 3.23
N ASP A 253 1.87 -8.29 2.86
CA ASP A 253 0.75 -8.11 1.93
C ASP A 253 1.04 -8.73 0.56
N PHE A 254 2.24 -8.52 0.02
CA PHE A 254 2.64 -9.14 -1.24
C PHE A 254 2.60 -10.67 -1.18
N HIS A 255 3.13 -11.26 -0.10
CA HIS A 255 3.12 -12.71 0.08
C HIS A 255 1.70 -13.25 0.21
N GLU A 256 0.87 -12.63 1.06
CA GLU A 256 -0.56 -12.95 1.17
C GLU A 256 -1.27 -12.86 -0.19
N TRP A 257 -0.98 -11.83 -0.97
CA TRP A 257 -1.56 -11.64 -2.31
C TRP A 257 -1.12 -12.71 -3.32
N CYS A 258 0.08 -13.29 -3.15
CA CYS A 258 0.57 -14.38 -3.99
C CYS A 258 -0.05 -15.73 -3.63
N VAL A 259 -0.11 -16.08 -2.34
CA VAL A 259 -0.41 -17.45 -1.87
C VAL A 259 -1.69 -17.57 -1.04
N GLY A 260 -2.40 -16.46 -0.78
CA GLY A 260 -3.52 -16.43 0.14
C GLY A 260 -4.71 -17.34 -0.23
N GLU A 261 -4.78 -17.82 -1.46
CA GLU A 261 -5.80 -18.79 -1.90
C GLU A 261 -5.43 -20.23 -1.53
N THR A 262 -4.14 -20.50 -1.28
CA THR A 262 -3.60 -21.87 -1.08
C THR A 262 -2.80 -22.03 0.21
N SER A 263 -2.55 -20.96 0.93
CA SER A 263 -1.77 -20.99 2.17
C SER A 263 -2.26 -19.97 3.18
N ARG A 264 -2.03 -20.21 4.47
CA ARG A 264 -2.37 -19.31 5.57
C ARG A 264 -1.29 -19.29 6.64
N PRO A 265 -1.02 -18.15 7.32
CA PRO A 265 -0.08 -18.11 8.44
C PRO A 265 -0.68 -18.81 9.67
N SER A 266 0.14 -19.58 10.40
CA SER A 266 -0.30 -20.30 11.61
C SER A 266 0.36 -19.81 12.89
N SER A 267 1.61 -19.31 12.82
CA SER A 267 2.26 -18.74 14.01
C SER A 267 3.35 -17.75 13.64
N VAL A 268 3.68 -16.86 14.57
CA VAL A 268 4.70 -15.81 14.42
C VAL A 268 5.63 -15.82 15.63
N THR A 269 6.93 -15.84 15.36
CA THR A 269 7.99 -15.56 16.35
C THR A 269 8.77 -14.35 15.88
N ALA A 270 8.99 -13.38 16.75
CA ALA A 270 9.67 -12.14 16.42
C ALA A 270 10.93 -11.94 17.27
N VAL A 271 11.95 -11.36 16.65
CA VAL A 271 13.17 -10.91 17.30
C VAL A 271 13.54 -9.51 16.81
N ALA A 272 14.20 -8.74 17.66
CA ALA A 272 14.62 -7.38 17.32
C ALA A 272 16.03 -7.07 17.81
N SER A 273 16.71 -6.16 17.11
CA SER A 273 17.93 -5.51 17.59
C SER A 273 17.63 -4.08 18.03
N TYR A 274 18.44 -3.55 18.93
CA TYR A 274 18.32 -2.24 19.56
C TYR A 274 19.67 -1.56 19.67
N GLY A 275 19.67 -0.27 19.83
CA GLY A 275 20.82 0.52 20.28
C GLY A 275 21.13 1.72 19.39
N VAL A 276 21.20 1.55 18.07
CA VAL A 276 21.64 2.62 17.16
C VAL A 276 20.63 3.77 17.11
N ALA A 277 19.33 3.50 17.05
CA ALA A 277 18.28 4.53 17.04
C ALA A 277 18.33 5.35 18.35
N LYS A 278 18.56 4.67 19.49
CA LYS A 278 18.68 5.34 20.78
C LYS A 278 19.96 6.15 20.90
N GLU A 279 21.10 5.56 20.53
CA GLU A 279 22.42 6.18 20.71
C GLU A 279 22.60 7.40 19.78
N VAL A 280 22.18 7.28 18.50
CA VAL A 280 22.47 8.29 17.48
C VAL A 280 21.38 9.35 17.38
N TYR A 281 20.11 8.99 17.63
CA TYR A 281 18.95 9.86 17.40
C TYR A 281 18.14 10.14 18.66
N ASP A 282 18.49 9.54 19.80
CA ASP A 282 17.69 9.59 21.04
C ASP A 282 16.21 9.21 20.81
N ILE A 283 15.99 8.16 20.01
CA ILE A 283 14.67 7.58 19.75
C ILE A 283 14.64 6.17 20.33
N ASP A 284 13.72 5.93 21.25
CA ASP A 284 13.55 4.62 21.88
C ASP A 284 12.66 3.73 21.00
N CYS A 285 13.29 2.99 20.11
CA CYS A 285 12.63 2.03 19.22
C CYS A 285 13.58 0.90 18.83
N GLU A 286 13.02 -0.18 18.29
CA GLU A 286 13.80 -1.24 17.67
C GLU A 286 14.54 -0.73 16.43
N ASP A 287 15.82 -1.07 16.28
CA ASP A 287 16.61 -0.78 15.08
C ASP A 287 16.17 -1.63 13.88
N THR A 288 15.92 -2.90 14.16
CA THR A 288 15.55 -3.93 13.16
C THR A 288 14.62 -4.93 13.80
N ILE A 289 13.54 -5.29 13.09
CA ILE A 289 12.61 -6.33 13.51
C ILE A 289 12.56 -7.41 12.43
N THR A 290 12.72 -8.68 12.88
CA THR A 290 12.54 -9.87 12.05
C THR A 290 11.38 -10.70 12.57
N LEU A 291 10.46 -11.05 11.67
CA LEU A 291 9.36 -11.97 11.91
C LEU A 291 9.63 -13.29 11.21
N ALA A 292 9.66 -14.39 11.96
CA ALA A 292 9.64 -15.75 11.44
C ALA A 292 8.19 -16.26 11.54
N VAL A 293 7.58 -16.53 10.40
CA VAL A 293 6.17 -16.89 10.28
C VAL A 293 6.04 -18.29 9.69
N GLN A 294 5.39 -19.18 10.43
CA GLN A 294 5.01 -20.48 9.91
C GLN A 294 3.72 -20.34 9.10
N TRP A 295 3.71 -20.93 7.91
CA TRP A 295 2.54 -20.99 7.03
C TRP A 295 2.13 -22.44 6.81
N GLU A 296 0.84 -22.68 6.68
CA GLU A 296 0.23 -23.95 6.28
C GLU A 296 -0.21 -23.86 4.82
N ASN A 297 0.20 -24.81 3.99
CA ASN A 297 -0.40 -25.03 2.68
C ASN A 297 -1.71 -25.79 2.88
N VAL A 298 -2.80 -25.32 2.28
CA VAL A 298 -4.14 -25.84 2.52
C VAL A 298 -4.86 -26.15 1.20
N GLU A 299 -5.68 -27.18 1.23
CA GLU A 299 -6.62 -27.53 0.17
C GLU A 299 -8.03 -27.62 0.72
N PRO A 300 -9.07 -27.26 -0.07
CA PRO A 300 -10.46 -27.46 0.33
C PRO A 300 -10.73 -28.92 0.72
N ASP A 301 -11.46 -29.13 1.80
CA ASP A 301 -11.79 -30.48 2.30
C ASP A 301 -13.21 -30.50 2.88
N SER A 302 -13.81 -31.69 2.95
CA SER A 302 -15.10 -31.97 3.59
C SER A 302 -15.01 -32.06 5.13
N SER A 303 -13.82 -31.90 5.71
CA SER A 303 -13.60 -31.90 7.17
C SER A 303 -14.34 -30.74 7.86
N PRO A 304 -14.52 -30.83 9.20
CA PRO A 304 -15.07 -29.73 9.98
C PRO A 304 -14.39 -28.38 9.79
N SER A 305 -13.07 -28.35 9.57
CA SER A 305 -12.31 -27.13 9.30
C SER A 305 -12.50 -26.58 7.88
N GLY A 306 -13.11 -27.34 6.96
CA GLY A 306 -13.28 -26.97 5.55
C GLY A 306 -12.00 -26.99 4.73
N VAL A 307 -10.84 -27.29 5.37
CA VAL A 307 -9.52 -27.34 4.72
C VAL A 307 -8.67 -28.46 5.31
N ARG A 308 -7.84 -29.07 4.47
CA ARG A 308 -6.79 -30.02 4.85
C ARG A 308 -5.43 -29.35 4.69
N VAL A 309 -4.61 -29.43 5.73
CA VAL A 309 -3.20 -29.03 5.66
C VAL A 309 -2.42 -30.07 4.87
N THR A 310 -1.76 -29.65 3.80
CA THR A 310 -0.99 -30.52 2.89
C THR A 310 0.52 -30.39 3.06
N GLY A 311 0.96 -29.38 3.80
CA GLY A 311 2.37 -29.11 4.09
C GLY A 311 2.54 -27.76 4.78
N THR A 312 3.78 -27.39 5.02
CA THR A 312 4.13 -26.11 5.65
C THR A 312 5.21 -25.38 4.86
N GLY A 313 5.23 -24.05 5.00
CA GLY A 313 6.29 -23.20 4.48
C GLY A 313 6.69 -22.16 5.53
N THR A 314 7.88 -21.61 5.40
CA THR A 314 8.42 -20.63 6.34
C THR A 314 8.65 -19.28 5.66
N ALA A 315 8.16 -18.21 6.27
CA ALA A 315 8.41 -16.85 5.82
C ALA A 315 9.27 -16.08 6.84
N VAL A 316 10.26 -15.36 6.35
CA VAL A 316 11.11 -14.47 7.17
C VAL A 316 11.01 -13.04 6.61
N TYR A 317 10.39 -12.15 7.38
CA TYR A 317 10.27 -10.75 7.01
C TYR A 317 11.16 -9.91 7.93
N THR A 318 12.10 -9.16 7.34
CA THR A 318 13.01 -8.29 8.10
C THR A 318 12.91 -6.86 7.61
N SER A 319 12.80 -5.94 8.55
CA SER A 319 12.81 -4.51 8.26
C SER A 319 13.70 -3.75 9.24
N SER A 320 14.35 -2.67 8.77
CA SER A 320 15.38 -1.93 9.53
C SER A 320 15.29 -0.42 9.28
N TRP A 321 15.48 0.38 10.37
CA TRP A 321 15.64 1.83 10.28
C TRP A 321 17.09 2.28 10.04
N ILE A 322 18.08 1.39 10.27
CA ILE A 322 19.47 1.78 10.47
C ILE A 322 20.36 1.56 9.26
N ALA A 323 19.78 1.47 8.07
CA ALA A 323 20.58 1.38 6.86
C ALA A 323 21.47 2.64 6.68
N PRO A 324 22.68 2.50 6.15
CA PRO A 324 23.47 3.63 5.72
C PRO A 324 22.83 4.34 4.53
N ARG A 325 23.30 5.54 4.20
CA ARG A 325 23.04 6.14 2.91
C ARG A 325 23.68 5.29 1.82
N SER A 326 22.92 4.98 0.78
CA SER A 326 23.39 4.22 -0.38
C SER A 326 22.86 4.87 -1.67
N ASP A 327 23.08 4.21 -2.78
CA ASP A 327 22.60 4.61 -4.09
C ASP A 327 21.08 4.50 -4.26
N VAL A 328 20.39 3.89 -3.31
CA VAL A 328 18.93 3.76 -3.26
C VAL A 328 18.38 4.40 -1.99
N HIS A 329 17.16 4.95 -2.08
CA HIS A 329 16.45 5.51 -0.94
C HIS A 329 16.13 4.42 0.12
N SER A 330 15.78 3.22 -0.34
CA SER A 330 15.31 2.14 0.50
C SER A 330 15.65 0.80 -0.15
N GLN A 331 16.28 -0.10 0.59
CA GLN A 331 16.47 -1.47 0.14
C GLN A 331 15.13 -2.19 0.17
N GLN A 332 14.80 -2.93 -0.91
CA GLN A 332 13.52 -3.62 -1.05
C GLN A 332 13.75 -4.87 -1.90
N ARG A 333 13.91 -6.01 -1.25
CA ARG A 333 14.19 -7.29 -1.94
C ARG A 333 13.53 -8.46 -1.25
N PHE A 334 13.24 -9.50 -2.04
CA PHE A 334 12.78 -10.79 -1.54
C PHE A 334 13.26 -11.93 -2.42
N PHE A 335 13.32 -13.10 -1.82
CA PHE A 335 13.47 -14.38 -2.47
C PHE A 335 12.27 -15.26 -2.11
N TYR A 336 11.65 -15.90 -3.09
CA TYR A 336 10.52 -16.82 -2.93
C TYR A 336 10.85 -18.18 -3.54
N MET A 337 10.47 -19.27 -2.87
CA MET A 337 10.58 -20.63 -3.35
C MET A 337 9.25 -21.37 -3.19
N GLY A 338 8.74 -21.91 -4.26
CA GLY A 338 7.67 -22.90 -4.30
C GLY A 338 8.23 -24.27 -4.71
N GLN A 339 7.38 -25.28 -4.70
CA GLN A 339 7.79 -26.65 -5.06
C GLN A 339 8.42 -26.77 -6.44
N LYS A 340 8.01 -25.94 -7.41
CA LYS A 340 8.39 -26.04 -8.83
C LYS A 340 9.41 -24.99 -9.29
N GLY A 341 9.87 -24.11 -8.40
CA GLY A 341 10.83 -23.09 -8.76
C GLY A 341 10.91 -21.92 -7.79
N GLU A 342 11.68 -20.92 -8.17
CA GLU A 342 12.02 -19.78 -7.33
C GLU A 342 11.92 -18.44 -8.07
N VAL A 343 11.75 -17.35 -7.33
CA VAL A 343 11.78 -15.97 -7.81
C VAL A 343 12.65 -15.15 -6.88
N ASN A 344 13.56 -14.37 -7.45
CA ASN A 344 14.39 -13.42 -6.72
C ASN A 344 14.15 -12.00 -7.26
N VAL A 345 13.87 -11.06 -6.38
CA VAL A 345 13.57 -9.66 -6.73
C VAL A 345 14.44 -8.70 -5.91
N ASP A 346 15.16 -7.84 -6.61
CA ASP A 346 15.74 -6.61 -6.07
C ASP A 346 15.02 -5.42 -6.69
N GLN A 347 13.99 -4.93 -5.99
CA GLN A 347 13.15 -3.85 -6.51
C GLN A 347 13.86 -2.49 -6.48
N ALA A 348 14.85 -2.32 -5.61
CA ALA A 348 15.57 -1.05 -5.48
C ALA A 348 16.50 -0.80 -6.68
N HIS A 349 17.08 -1.86 -7.25
CA HIS A 349 18.01 -1.76 -8.38
C HIS A 349 17.33 -2.25 -9.68
N ARG A 350 16.94 -1.31 -10.53
CA ARG A 350 16.16 -1.57 -11.75
C ARG A 350 16.96 -1.50 -13.04
N GLY A 351 18.31 -1.54 -12.94
CA GLY A 351 19.21 -1.41 -14.09
C GLY A 351 19.29 0.01 -14.66
N TYR A 352 18.79 1.03 -13.94
CA TYR A 352 18.87 2.43 -14.30
C TYR A 352 19.55 3.22 -13.18
N SER A 353 20.65 3.85 -13.50
CA SER A 353 21.42 4.66 -12.56
C SER A 353 21.88 5.97 -13.22
N MET A 354 22.20 6.96 -12.40
CA MET A 354 22.81 8.21 -12.83
C MET A 354 23.91 8.65 -11.86
N ALA A 355 24.85 9.40 -12.37
CA ALA A 355 25.85 10.10 -11.58
C ALA A 355 25.85 11.59 -11.95
N ASP A 356 25.87 12.44 -10.95
CA ASP A 356 25.98 13.90 -11.08
C ASP A 356 26.80 14.45 -9.91
N GLU A 357 26.87 15.77 -9.75
CA GLU A 357 27.58 16.43 -8.65
C GLU A 357 27.09 15.99 -7.24
N GLY A 358 25.85 15.47 -7.15
CA GLY A 358 25.28 14.91 -5.92
C GLY A 358 25.69 13.46 -5.65
N GLY A 359 26.42 12.80 -6.56
CA GLY A 359 26.92 11.44 -6.48
C GLY A 359 26.18 10.43 -7.35
N TYR A 360 26.49 9.15 -7.12
CA TYR A 360 25.88 8.02 -7.83
C TYR A 360 24.59 7.60 -7.16
N ARG A 361 23.54 7.29 -7.95
CA ARG A 361 22.26 6.80 -7.46
C ARG A 361 21.55 5.89 -8.46
N SER A 362 20.85 4.88 -7.94
CA SER A 362 19.90 4.07 -8.70
C SER A 362 18.56 4.78 -8.77
N VAL A 363 17.96 4.81 -9.95
CA VAL A 363 16.75 5.59 -10.23
C VAL A 363 15.56 4.64 -10.40
N ASN A 364 14.42 4.98 -9.80
CA ASN A 364 13.14 4.32 -10.03
C ASN A 364 12.20 5.20 -10.87
N PRO A 365 12.19 5.06 -12.21
CA PRO A 365 11.36 5.90 -13.08
C PRO A 365 9.88 5.48 -13.06
N LEU A 366 9.55 4.36 -12.42
CA LEU A 366 8.22 3.76 -12.47
C LEU A 366 7.31 4.18 -11.30
N PHE A 367 7.87 4.76 -10.22
CA PHE A 367 7.08 5.13 -9.05
C PHE A 367 6.21 6.34 -9.32
N MET A 368 6.81 7.50 -9.53
CA MET A 368 6.15 8.75 -9.88
C MET A 368 6.98 9.48 -10.93
N LYS A 369 6.31 10.18 -11.84
CA LYS A 369 6.97 11.06 -12.79
C LYS A 369 6.67 12.51 -12.43
N TYR A 370 7.63 13.18 -11.84
CA TYR A 370 7.48 14.57 -11.38
C TYR A 370 7.80 15.61 -12.47
N THR A 371 8.50 15.21 -13.54
CA THR A 371 8.91 16.13 -14.60
C THR A 371 7.82 16.25 -15.65
N PRO A 372 7.31 17.47 -15.95
CA PRO A 372 6.33 17.68 -17.01
C PRO A 372 6.97 17.38 -18.38
N THR A 373 6.18 16.85 -19.31
CA THR A 373 6.58 16.65 -20.70
C THR A 373 6.19 17.91 -21.49
N ASP A 374 7.18 18.52 -22.16
CA ASP A 374 7.00 19.73 -22.98
C ASP A 374 6.31 20.91 -22.22
N GLY A 375 6.63 21.06 -20.94
CA GLY A 375 6.06 22.11 -20.08
C GLY A 375 4.57 21.96 -19.77
N LYS A 376 3.98 20.80 -20.11
CA LYS A 376 2.57 20.47 -19.81
C LYS A 376 2.52 19.24 -18.95
N PHE A 377 1.54 19.21 -18.03
CA PHE A 377 1.24 18.01 -17.27
C PHE A 377 0.49 17.02 -18.17
N ALA A 378 1.09 15.85 -18.39
CA ALA A 378 0.54 14.80 -19.25
C ALA A 378 -0.13 13.65 -18.46
N GLY A 379 -0.35 13.84 -17.16
CA GLY A 379 -0.84 12.84 -16.23
C GLY A 379 0.27 12.03 -15.59
N GLN A 380 -0.03 11.43 -14.45
CA GLN A 380 0.86 10.50 -13.76
C GLN A 380 0.65 9.07 -14.28
N ALA A 381 1.73 8.41 -14.69
CA ALA A 381 1.70 7.04 -15.19
C ALA A 381 2.38 6.02 -14.25
N GLY A 382 3.04 6.48 -13.17
CA GLY A 382 3.76 5.65 -12.24
C GLY A 382 2.84 4.80 -11.33
N TYR A 383 3.37 3.70 -10.81
CA TYR A 383 2.57 2.82 -9.93
C TYR A 383 2.20 3.50 -8.59
N GLY A 384 2.90 4.53 -8.17
CA GLY A 384 2.60 5.29 -6.96
C GLY A 384 1.29 6.08 -7.02
N CYS A 385 0.75 6.35 -8.22
CA CYS A 385 -0.56 7.00 -8.36
C CYS A 385 -1.70 6.04 -8.75
N ARG A 386 -1.38 4.84 -9.23
CA ARG A 386 -2.38 3.90 -9.74
C ARG A 386 -3.32 3.34 -8.67
N SER A 387 -2.85 3.15 -7.46
CA SER A 387 -3.68 2.73 -6.33
C SER A 387 -4.79 3.74 -6.04
N PHE A 388 -4.46 5.04 -6.07
CA PHE A 388 -5.42 6.13 -5.88
C PHE A 388 -6.42 6.21 -7.03
N GLU A 389 -5.94 6.16 -8.27
CA GLU A 389 -6.80 6.19 -9.44
C GLU A 389 -7.78 5.01 -9.45
N SER A 390 -7.28 3.79 -9.18
CA SER A 390 -8.13 2.59 -9.12
C SER A 390 -9.18 2.69 -8.01
N PHE A 391 -8.83 3.28 -6.87
CA PHE A 391 -9.77 3.52 -5.79
C PHE A 391 -10.85 4.54 -6.17
N VAL A 392 -10.46 5.67 -6.77
CA VAL A 392 -11.42 6.70 -7.23
C VAL A 392 -12.35 6.14 -8.29
N ASP A 393 -11.84 5.38 -9.26
CA ASP A 393 -12.64 4.72 -10.30
C ASP A 393 -13.62 3.68 -9.71
N ALA A 394 -13.21 2.96 -8.65
CA ALA A 394 -14.08 2.06 -7.92
C ALA A 394 -15.21 2.81 -7.22
N VAL A 395 -14.89 3.89 -6.50
CA VAL A 395 -15.91 4.74 -5.84
C VAL A 395 -16.89 5.31 -6.85
N ALA A 396 -16.42 5.82 -7.98
CA ALA A 396 -17.29 6.34 -9.05
C ALA A 396 -18.22 5.25 -9.62
N SER A 397 -17.74 4.00 -9.71
CA SER A 397 -18.55 2.86 -10.17
C SER A 397 -19.60 2.43 -9.13
N LEU A 398 -19.25 2.48 -7.84
CA LEU A 398 -20.20 2.23 -6.75
C LEU A 398 -21.30 3.29 -6.71
N ASN A 399 -20.93 4.57 -6.84
CA ASN A 399 -21.89 5.68 -6.85
C ASN A 399 -22.83 5.64 -8.08
N ALA A 400 -22.34 5.15 -9.21
CA ALA A 400 -23.15 4.93 -10.40
C ALA A 400 -24.03 3.65 -10.33
N GLY A 401 -23.88 2.84 -9.26
CA GLY A 401 -24.61 1.57 -9.12
C GLY A 401 -24.19 0.49 -10.14
N THR A 402 -23.03 0.66 -10.81
CA THR A 402 -22.53 -0.28 -11.84
C THR A 402 -21.65 -1.39 -11.25
N ALA A 403 -21.33 -1.32 -9.97
CA ALA A 403 -20.52 -2.31 -9.25
C ALA A 403 -20.97 -2.43 -7.79
N SER A 404 -20.59 -3.53 -7.14
CA SER A 404 -20.70 -3.77 -5.70
C SER A 404 -19.33 -3.68 -5.02
N VAL A 405 -19.30 -3.48 -3.69
CA VAL A 405 -18.05 -3.42 -2.93
C VAL A 405 -17.21 -4.69 -3.09
N SER A 406 -17.86 -5.86 -3.15
CA SER A 406 -17.18 -7.15 -3.30
C SER A 406 -16.44 -7.32 -4.63
N ASP A 407 -16.86 -6.62 -5.69
CA ASP A 407 -16.22 -6.73 -7.01
C ASP A 407 -14.78 -6.20 -7.00
N PHE A 408 -14.44 -5.37 -6.01
CA PHE A 408 -13.11 -4.79 -5.87
C PHE A 408 -12.17 -5.59 -4.97
N ASN A 409 -12.62 -6.69 -4.34
CA ASN A 409 -11.81 -7.49 -3.43
C ASN A 409 -10.58 -8.14 -4.10
N HIS A 410 -10.61 -8.36 -5.43
CA HIS A 410 -9.48 -8.94 -6.16
C HIS A 410 -8.58 -7.87 -6.80
N SER A 411 -9.12 -6.71 -7.15
CA SER A 411 -8.39 -5.64 -7.84
C SER A 411 -7.74 -4.66 -6.86
N LEU A 412 -8.32 -4.48 -5.68
CA LEU A 412 -7.79 -3.63 -4.60
C LEU A 412 -7.38 -4.47 -3.40
N ALA A 413 -6.46 -3.95 -2.57
CA ALA A 413 -6.24 -4.45 -1.23
C ALA A 413 -7.40 -3.97 -0.36
N SER A 414 -8.48 -4.76 -0.22
CA SER A 414 -9.63 -4.36 0.58
C SER A 414 -9.51 -4.82 2.03
N ILE A 415 -10.25 -4.18 2.93
CA ILE A 415 -10.34 -4.61 4.34
C ILE A 415 -10.83 -6.06 4.46
N ALA A 416 -11.56 -6.57 3.49
CA ALA A 416 -12.02 -7.96 3.46
C ALA A 416 -10.90 -8.97 3.15
N THR A 417 -9.83 -8.55 2.47
CA THR A 417 -8.79 -9.45 1.93
C THR A 417 -7.41 -9.28 2.57
N THR A 418 -7.25 -8.40 3.56
CA THR A 418 -5.96 -8.08 4.19
C THR A 418 -5.89 -8.45 5.68
N TYR A 419 -6.75 -9.33 6.14
CA TYR A 419 -6.81 -9.79 7.53
C TYR A 419 -5.50 -10.41 8.02
N ARG A 420 -4.88 -11.25 7.19
CA ARG A 420 -3.66 -11.98 7.56
C ARG A 420 -2.47 -11.07 7.70
N THR A 421 -2.39 -10.03 6.87
CA THR A 421 -1.36 -9.00 7.00
C THR A 421 -1.45 -8.33 8.37
N THR A 422 -2.65 -7.91 8.81
CA THR A 422 -2.85 -7.34 10.14
C THR A 422 -2.54 -8.35 11.25
N ALA A 423 -2.99 -9.60 11.11
CA ALA A 423 -2.75 -10.64 12.11
C ALA A 423 -1.26 -10.95 12.30
N ILE A 424 -0.48 -11.05 11.21
CA ILE A 424 0.97 -11.28 11.28
C ILE A 424 1.68 -10.11 11.96
N LEU A 425 1.32 -8.87 11.63
CA LEU A 425 1.93 -7.68 12.22
C LEU A 425 1.65 -7.60 13.73
N GLU A 426 0.39 -7.79 14.14
CA GLU A 426 0.02 -7.79 15.56
C GLU A 426 0.65 -8.97 16.31
N ALA A 427 0.61 -10.17 15.75
CA ALA A 427 1.27 -11.34 16.35
C ALA A 427 2.77 -11.13 16.51
N GLY A 428 3.42 -10.48 15.52
CA GLY A 428 4.83 -10.08 15.62
C GLY A 428 5.09 -9.13 16.77
N ARG A 429 4.27 -8.09 16.94
CA ARG A 429 4.40 -7.15 18.07
C ARG A 429 4.19 -7.86 19.41
N ARG A 430 3.13 -8.66 19.54
CA ARG A 430 2.88 -9.46 20.74
C ARG A 430 4.03 -10.43 21.05
N SER A 431 4.61 -11.06 20.02
CA SER A 431 5.77 -11.94 20.18
C SER A 431 6.98 -11.20 20.71
N LEU A 432 7.29 -10.00 20.22
CA LEU A 432 8.37 -9.16 20.74
C LEU A 432 8.16 -8.79 22.22
N ASP A 433 6.95 -8.40 22.57
CA ASP A 433 6.61 -7.95 23.91
C ASP A 433 6.63 -9.10 24.92
N THR A 434 6.11 -10.27 24.54
CA THR A 434 5.99 -11.44 25.42
C THR A 434 7.18 -12.39 25.38
N LYS A 435 8.05 -12.27 24.38
CA LYS A 435 9.16 -13.20 24.09
C LYS A 435 8.69 -14.64 23.82
N LYS A 436 7.49 -14.80 23.29
CA LYS A 436 6.86 -16.09 22.96
C LYS A 436 6.40 -16.11 21.51
N THR A 437 6.27 -17.29 20.96
CA THR A 437 5.56 -17.53 19.70
C THR A 437 4.08 -17.23 19.90
N VAL A 438 3.45 -16.54 18.96
CA VAL A 438 2.02 -16.24 18.95
C VAL A 438 1.35 -17.05 17.85
N GLU A 439 0.34 -17.83 18.20
CA GLU A 439 -0.46 -18.61 17.25
C GLU A 439 -1.59 -17.79 16.64
N ILE A 440 -1.88 -18.04 15.36
CA ILE A 440 -2.95 -17.42 14.61
C ILE A 440 -4.06 -18.43 14.40
N HIS A 441 -5.22 -18.17 15.00
CA HIS A 441 -6.36 -19.07 14.93
C HIS A 441 -7.41 -18.59 13.92
N TYR A 442 -8.09 -19.55 13.31
CA TYR A 442 -9.13 -19.35 12.30
C TYR A 442 -10.44 -19.94 12.77
N ALA A 443 -11.57 -19.32 12.42
CA ALA A 443 -12.88 -19.91 12.64
C ALA A 443 -13.09 -21.13 11.74
N ASP A 444 -13.83 -22.11 12.25
CA ASP A 444 -14.18 -23.32 11.50
C ASP A 444 -15.01 -23.01 10.24
N ARG A 445 -14.70 -23.71 9.15
CA ARG A 445 -15.51 -24.03 7.96
C ARG A 445 -15.79 -22.98 6.90
N VAL A 446 -15.82 -21.68 7.18
CA VAL A 446 -16.37 -20.75 6.16
C VAL A 446 -15.35 -19.74 5.64
N ASN A 447 -14.30 -19.45 6.38
CA ASN A 447 -13.31 -18.44 5.99
C ASN A 447 -11.92 -18.76 6.53
N PHE A 448 -11.26 -19.78 5.97
CA PHE A 448 -9.83 -20.03 6.29
C PHE A 448 -8.93 -18.81 5.97
N CYS A 449 -9.50 -17.78 5.35
CA CYS A 449 -8.82 -16.53 5.04
C CYS A 449 -8.86 -15.51 6.18
N GLN A 450 -9.78 -15.63 7.15
CA GLN A 450 -9.97 -14.63 8.21
C GLN A 450 -9.52 -15.16 9.56
N PRO A 451 -8.36 -14.72 10.07
CA PRO A 451 -7.96 -14.99 11.44
C PRO A 451 -9.01 -14.44 12.42
N THR A 452 -9.25 -15.18 13.51
CA THR A 452 -10.24 -14.81 14.53
C THR A 452 -9.60 -14.41 15.84
N SER A 453 -8.45 -14.98 16.18
CA SER A 453 -7.74 -14.66 17.43
C SER A 453 -6.23 -14.93 17.31
N LEU A 454 -5.49 -14.32 18.21
CA LEU A 454 -4.06 -14.49 18.43
C LEU A 454 -3.82 -14.98 19.86
N VAL A 455 -3.13 -16.10 20.03
CA VAL A 455 -2.91 -16.75 21.33
C VAL A 455 -1.42 -16.92 21.63
#